data_f26e898e718a890f8f140c1e5794d6ed
#
_entry.id   f26e898e718a890f8f140c1e5794d6ed
#
_cell.length_a   1.000
_cell.length_b   1.000
_cell.length_c   1.000
_cell.angle_alpha   90.00
_cell.angle_beta   90.00
_cell.angle_gamma   90.00
#
_symmetry.space_group_name_H-M   'P 1'
#
loop_
_entity.id
_entity.type
_entity.pdbx_description
1 polymer ?
#
loop_
_entity_poly.entity_id
_entity_poly.type
_entity_poly.pdbx_seq_one_letter_code
_entity_poly.pdbx_strand_id
1 'polypeptide(L)'
;LQHFVVEDKSLFNNKVLEELIRNIYLKEVDVVNDIALAPWHEFWRSFNEATDKGIRLAGFNEDDRGFYRELRYNNGVFAAFRTHRLQNDIARQLLDEKGELKPFERFAYDVRTLIAPTHLKAWLQTEYATAVNRARQAVQWRRFEANREDLPCLKWIESTSIHPGEDHRVFWNTVRLIDDPFWSKHRP
;
A
#
# COMPACT_ATOMS: atom_id res chain seq x y z
N LEU A 1 -7.90 18.75 2.01
CA LEU A 1 -7.76 17.30 2.18
C LEU A 1 -9.10 16.75 2.63
N GLN A 2 -9.86 16.12 1.72
CA GLN A 2 -11.05 15.37 2.11
C GLN A 2 -10.54 14.16 2.92
N HIS A 3 -10.84 14.14 4.22
CA HIS A 3 -10.71 12.94 5.04
C HIS A 3 -11.66 11.89 4.46
N PHE A 4 -11.12 10.90 3.75
CA PHE A 4 -11.89 9.75 3.34
C PHE A 4 -12.18 8.91 4.58
N VAL A 5 -13.40 9.03 5.09
CA VAL A 5 -13.92 8.10 6.09
C VAL A 5 -14.06 6.76 5.37
N VAL A 6 -13.18 5.82 5.68
CA VAL A 6 -13.32 4.43 5.25
C VAL A 6 -14.48 3.87 6.06
N GLU A 7 -15.60 3.53 5.41
CA GLU A 7 -16.65 2.77 6.06
C GLU A 7 -16.04 1.51 6.71
N ASP A 8 -16.49 1.18 7.90
CA ASP A 8 -15.93 0.20 8.84
C ASP A 8 -16.09 -1.28 8.37
N LYS A 9 -15.90 -1.56 7.08
CA LYS A 9 -15.62 -2.91 6.63
C LYS A 9 -14.20 -3.21 7.06
N SER A 10 -14.05 -4.20 7.94
CA SER A 10 -12.74 -4.67 8.40
C SER A 10 -11.77 -4.77 7.22
N LEU A 11 -10.80 -3.87 7.14
CA LEU A 11 -9.81 -3.82 6.05
C LEU A 11 -8.96 -5.10 6.01
N PHE A 12 -8.97 -5.87 7.09
CA PHE A 12 -8.26 -7.14 7.21
C PHE A 12 -9.08 -8.12 8.06
N ASN A 13 -9.17 -9.38 7.62
CA ASN A 13 -9.93 -10.41 8.30
C ASN A 13 -9.12 -10.98 9.48
N ASN A 14 -9.62 -10.82 10.71
CA ASN A 14 -8.95 -11.33 11.91
C ASN A 14 -8.77 -12.86 11.90
N LYS A 15 -9.66 -13.62 11.25
CA LYS A 15 -9.50 -15.08 11.14
C LYS A 15 -8.26 -15.44 10.32
N VAL A 16 -7.97 -14.68 9.28
CA VAL A 16 -6.76 -14.87 8.45
C VAL A 16 -5.49 -14.60 9.27
N LEU A 17 -5.53 -13.61 10.18
CA LEU A 17 -4.41 -13.35 11.08
C LEU A 17 -4.20 -14.50 12.08
N GLU A 18 -5.26 -15.00 12.69
CA GLU A 18 -5.19 -16.12 13.63
C GLU A 18 -4.68 -17.40 12.99
N GLU A 19 -5.12 -17.68 11.75
CA GLU A 19 -4.64 -18.79 10.96
C GLU A 19 -3.14 -18.64 10.63
N LEU A 20 -2.71 -17.46 10.23
CA LEU A 20 -1.30 -17.17 9.94
C LEU A 20 -0.42 -17.39 11.17
N ILE A 21 -0.85 -16.91 12.35
CA ILE A 21 -0.15 -17.10 13.63
C ILE A 21 0.03 -18.60 13.91
N ARG A 22 -1.03 -19.38 13.73
CA ARG A 22 -0.99 -20.83 13.93
C ARG A 22 -0.03 -21.53 12.95
N ASN A 23 -0.15 -21.21 11.68
CA ASN A 23 0.63 -21.86 10.62
C ASN A 23 2.13 -21.55 10.75
N ILE A 24 2.49 -20.34 11.18
CA ILE A 24 3.89 -19.99 11.48
C ILE A 24 4.40 -20.79 12.71
N TYR A 25 3.60 -20.92 13.76
CA TYR A 25 3.98 -21.69 14.95
C TYR A 25 4.18 -23.15 14.61
N LEU A 26 3.32 -23.73 13.80
CA LEU A 26 3.40 -25.13 13.34
C LEU A 26 4.44 -25.38 12.23
N LYS A 27 5.13 -24.32 11.79
CA LYS A 27 6.09 -24.37 10.66
C LYS A 27 5.46 -24.84 9.34
N GLU A 28 4.19 -24.54 9.13
CA GLU A 28 3.45 -24.81 7.89
C GLU A 28 3.68 -23.72 6.84
N VAL A 29 4.33 -22.62 7.20
CA VAL A 29 4.75 -21.54 6.31
C VAL A 29 6.25 -21.33 6.49
N ASP A 30 7.01 -21.41 5.41
CA ASP A 30 8.39 -20.94 5.38
C ASP A 30 8.39 -19.41 5.25
N VAL A 31 8.58 -18.73 6.39
CA VAL A 31 8.47 -17.26 6.46
C VAL A 31 9.53 -16.52 5.65
N VAL A 32 10.58 -17.21 5.19
CA VAL A 32 11.67 -16.64 4.40
C VAL A 32 11.41 -16.80 2.90
N ASN A 33 10.96 -17.98 2.48
CA ASN A 33 10.87 -18.35 1.06
C ASN A 33 9.44 -18.33 0.52
N ASP A 34 8.41 -18.42 1.40
CA ASP A 34 7.02 -18.49 1.00
C ASP A 34 6.28 -17.18 1.29
N ILE A 35 5.20 -16.97 0.55
CA ILE A 35 4.20 -15.94 0.82
C ILE A 35 2.89 -16.62 1.20
N ALA A 36 2.42 -16.42 2.42
CA ALA A 36 1.14 -16.95 2.88
C ALA A 36 -0.02 -16.35 2.05
N LEU A 37 -0.74 -17.21 1.32
CA LEU A 37 -1.71 -16.76 0.31
C LEU A 37 -2.91 -16.04 0.92
N ALA A 38 -3.43 -16.48 2.06
CA ALA A 38 -4.62 -15.89 2.66
C ALA A 38 -4.39 -14.42 3.06
N PRO A 39 -3.35 -14.04 3.82
CA PRO A 39 -3.06 -12.63 4.10
C PRO A 39 -2.66 -11.85 2.85
N TRP A 40 -1.97 -12.47 1.89
CA TRP A 40 -1.67 -11.83 0.61
C TRP A 40 -2.94 -11.43 -0.14
N HIS A 41 -3.95 -12.30 -0.21
CA HIS A 41 -5.23 -11.99 -0.82
C HIS A 41 -5.97 -10.85 -0.11
N GLU A 42 -5.93 -10.79 1.22
CA GLU A 42 -6.54 -9.71 2.00
C GLU A 42 -5.90 -8.35 1.66
N PHE A 43 -4.57 -8.26 1.64
CA PHE A 43 -3.88 -7.04 1.26
C PHE A 43 -4.15 -6.66 -0.20
N TRP A 44 -4.06 -7.62 -1.11
CA TRP A 44 -4.30 -7.39 -2.53
C TRP A 44 -5.73 -6.92 -2.81
N ARG A 45 -6.73 -7.51 -2.17
CA ARG A 45 -8.13 -7.08 -2.23
C ARG A 45 -8.27 -5.63 -1.77
N SER A 46 -7.75 -5.30 -0.60
CA SER A 46 -7.81 -3.96 -0.02
C SER A 46 -7.18 -2.90 -0.95
N PHE A 47 -6.00 -3.18 -1.50
CA PHE A 47 -5.32 -2.26 -2.42
C PHE A 47 -6.04 -2.12 -3.75
N ASN A 48 -6.66 -3.18 -4.26
CA ASN A 48 -7.47 -3.10 -5.48
C ASN A 48 -8.74 -2.29 -5.26
N GLU A 49 -9.43 -2.45 -4.14
CA GLU A 49 -10.60 -1.63 -3.78
C GLU A 49 -10.22 -0.13 -3.69
N ALA A 50 -9.06 0.16 -3.11
CA ALA A 50 -8.52 1.52 -3.07
C ALA A 50 -8.22 2.06 -4.47
N THR A 51 -7.58 1.26 -5.32
CA THR A 51 -7.27 1.60 -6.71
C THR A 51 -8.55 1.88 -7.50
N ASP A 52 -9.56 1.00 -7.39
CA ASP A 52 -10.86 1.16 -8.03
C ASP A 52 -11.56 2.45 -7.62
N LYS A 53 -11.48 2.79 -6.32
CA LYS A 53 -12.01 4.04 -5.79
C LYS A 53 -11.26 5.25 -6.38
N GLY A 54 -9.93 5.21 -6.42
CA GLY A 54 -9.10 6.28 -6.96
C GLY A 54 -9.37 6.54 -8.44
N ILE A 55 -9.48 5.48 -9.22
CA ILE A 55 -9.77 5.54 -10.66
C ILE A 55 -11.17 6.10 -10.91
N ARG A 56 -12.20 5.64 -10.17
CA ARG A 56 -13.55 6.20 -10.27
C ARG A 56 -13.59 7.69 -9.95
N LEU A 57 -12.91 8.12 -8.89
CA LEU A 57 -12.81 9.53 -8.51
C LEU A 57 -12.10 10.39 -9.55
N ALA A 58 -11.18 9.79 -10.32
CA ALA A 58 -10.48 10.46 -11.40
C ALA A 58 -11.26 10.47 -12.72
N GLY A 59 -12.43 9.80 -12.81
CA GLY A 59 -13.22 9.69 -14.04
C GLY A 59 -12.52 8.82 -15.08
N PHE A 60 -12.39 7.54 -14.78
CA PHE A 60 -11.77 6.53 -15.65
C PHE A 60 -12.50 6.40 -17.00
N ASN A 61 -11.71 6.24 -18.08
CA ASN A 61 -12.22 5.89 -19.40
C ASN A 61 -11.92 4.41 -19.69
N GLU A 62 -12.86 3.70 -20.32
CA GLU A 62 -12.73 2.26 -20.64
C GLU A 62 -11.53 1.91 -21.54
N ASP A 63 -11.01 2.87 -22.27
CA ASP A 63 -9.84 2.71 -23.15
C ASP A 63 -8.53 2.40 -22.37
N ASP A 64 -8.50 2.62 -21.06
CA ASP A 64 -7.33 2.43 -20.20
C ASP A 64 -7.24 1.05 -19.50
N ARG A 65 -7.88 0.00 -20.05
CA ARG A 65 -7.90 -1.34 -19.46
C ARG A 65 -6.51 -1.95 -19.23
N GLY A 66 -5.56 -1.66 -20.10
CA GLY A 66 -4.16 -2.10 -19.95
C GLY A 66 -3.52 -1.51 -18.71
N PHE A 67 -3.62 -0.20 -18.57
CA PHE A 67 -3.14 0.56 -17.43
C PHE A 67 -3.78 0.10 -16.10
N TYR A 68 -5.09 -0.14 -16.11
CA TYR A 68 -5.79 -0.66 -14.93
C TYR A 68 -5.26 -2.03 -14.48
N ARG A 69 -4.98 -2.95 -15.44
CA ARG A 69 -4.37 -4.25 -15.12
C ARG A 69 -2.98 -4.11 -14.50
N GLU A 70 -2.16 -3.20 -15.02
CA GLU A 70 -0.83 -2.92 -14.48
C GLU A 70 -0.88 -2.41 -13.04
N LEU A 71 -1.81 -1.50 -12.72
CA LEU A 71 -2.02 -1.04 -11.36
C LEU A 71 -2.39 -2.20 -10.41
N ARG A 72 -3.28 -3.09 -10.84
CA ARG A 72 -3.68 -4.26 -10.03
C ARG A 72 -2.55 -5.27 -9.88
N TYR A 73 -1.72 -5.46 -10.91
CA TYR A 73 -0.53 -6.29 -10.83
C TYR A 73 0.47 -5.72 -9.80
N ASN A 74 0.74 -4.44 -9.87
CA ASN A 74 1.62 -3.77 -8.91
C ASN A 74 1.08 -3.86 -7.47
N ASN A 75 -0.24 -3.79 -7.28
CA ASN A 75 -0.86 -4.03 -5.97
C ASN A 75 -0.59 -5.45 -5.46
N GLY A 76 -0.57 -6.46 -6.35
CA GLY A 76 -0.23 -7.84 -5.99
C GLY A 76 1.22 -7.99 -5.51
N VAL A 77 2.14 -7.34 -6.20
CA VAL A 77 3.56 -7.29 -5.78
C VAL A 77 3.71 -6.58 -4.43
N PHE A 78 3.05 -5.45 -4.25
CA PHE A 78 3.08 -4.71 -2.99
C PHE A 78 2.46 -5.51 -1.83
N ALA A 79 1.35 -6.21 -2.09
CA ALA A 79 0.72 -7.12 -1.13
C ALA A 79 1.67 -8.25 -0.71
N ALA A 80 2.48 -8.78 -1.63
CA ALA A 80 3.47 -9.81 -1.32
C ALA A 80 4.54 -9.29 -0.35
N PHE A 81 5.10 -8.11 -0.59
CA PHE A 81 6.05 -7.48 0.34
C PHE A 81 5.44 -7.26 1.73
N ARG A 82 4.18 -6.85 1.79
CA ARG A 82 3.48 -6.63 3.05
C ARG A 82 3.22 -7.91 3.80
N THR A 83 2.82 -8.96 3.10
CA THR A 83 2.63 -10.28 3.68
C THR A 83 3.94 -10.83 4.23
N HIS A 84 5.01 -10.76 3.44
CA HIS A 84 6.33 -11.22 3.86
C HIS A 84 6.82 -10.48 5.12
N ARG A 85 6.62 -9.17 5.18
CA ARG A 85 6.96 -8.40 6.39
C ARG A 85 6.14 -8.85 7.59
N LEU A 86 4.82 -8.99 7.43
CA LEU A 86 3.94 -9.45 8.51
C LEU A 86 4.35 -10.83 9.04
N GLN A 87 4.65 -11.79 8.14
CA GLN A 87 5.13 -13.12 8.49
C GLN A 87 6.41 -13.05 9.34
N ASN A 88 7.37 -12.24 8.90
CA ASN A 88 8.64 -12.10 9.62
C ASN A 88 8.46 -11.41 10.98
N ASP A 89 7.60 -10.40 11.08
CA ASP A 89 7.32 -9.74 12.35
C ASP A 89 6.65 -10.71 13.34
N ILE A 90 5.77 -11.61 12.87
CA ILE A 90 5.20 -12.70 13.65
C ILE A 90 6.27 -13.71 14.06
N ALA A 91 7.08 -14.18 13.11
CA ALA A 91 8.09 -15.21 13.35
C ALA A 91 9.14 -14.78 14.38
N ARG A 92 9.48 -13.49 14.44
CA ARG A 92 10.39 -12.93 15.45
C ARG A 92 9.90 -13.11 16.89
N GLN A 93 8.60 -13.35 17.10
CA GLN A 93 8.02 -13.58 18.42
C GLN A 93 8.07 -15.03 18.87
N LEU A 94 8.52 -15.97 18.00
CA LEU A 94 8.53 -17.41 18.31
C LEU A 94 9.41 -17.79 19.51
N LEU A 95 10.56 -17.14 19.62
CA LEU A 95 11.55 -17.49 20.63
C LEU A 95 11.48 -16.53 21.82
N ASP A 96 11.82 -17.05 23.00
CA ASP A 96 12.01 -16.25 24.19
C ASP A 96 13.45 -15.65 24.26
N GLU A 97 13.77 -14.97 25.36
CA GLU A 97 15.09 -14.34 25.58
C GLU A 97 16.24 -15.36 25.65
N LYS A 98 15.94 -16.63 25.90
CA LYS A 98 16.91 -17.73 25.95
C LYS A 98 17.06 -18.45 24.61
N GLY A 99 16.26 -18.05 23.60
CA GLY A 99 16.24 -18.71 22.30
C GLY A 99 15.39 -19.99 22.28
N GLU A 100 14.56 -20.25 23.31
CA GLU A 100 13.67 -21.38 23.36
C GLU A 100 12.31 -21.05 22.74
N LEU A 101 11.66 -22.05 22.15
CA LEU A 101 10.33 -21.88 21.55
C LEU A 101 9.30 -21.58 22.65
N LYS A 102 8.62 -20.45 22.55
CA LYS A 102 7.53 -20.07 23.47
C LYS A 102 6.37 -21.06 23.38
N PRO A 103 5.65 -21.32 24.49
CA PRO A 103 4.34 -21.97 24.42
C PRO A 103 3.39 -21.18 23.51
N PHE A 104 2.54 -21.89 22.75
CA PHE A 104 1.66 -21.26 21.74
C PHE A 104 0.83 -20.09 22.27
N GLU A 105 0.22 -20.24 23.45
CA GLU A 105 -0.60 -19.18 24.05
C GLU A 105 0.20 -17.90 24.33
N ARG A 106 1.44 -18.06 24.79
CA ARG A 106 2.34 -16.92 25.05
C ARG A 106 2.76 -16.26 23.74
N PHE A 107 3.16 -17.05 22.76
CA PHE A 107 3.49 -16.56 21.43
C PHE A 107 2.32 -15.81 20.78
N ALA A 108 1.13 -16.42 20.76
CA ALA A 108 -0.06 -15.81 20.18
C ALA A 108 -0.46 -14.51 20.91
N TYR A 109 -0.30 -14.46 22.23
CA TYR A 109 -0.53 -13.23 23.00
C TYR A 109 0.45 -12.12 22.63
N ASP A 110 1.75 -12.43 22.55
CA ASP A 110 2.80 -11.46 22.18
C ASP A 110 2.58 -10.92 20.78
N VAL A 111 2.21 -11.78 19.80
CA VAL A 111 1.87 -11.38 18.44
C VAL A 111 0.64 -10.48 18.41
N ARG A 112 -0.45 -10.85 19.11
CA ARG A 112 -1.67 -10.02 19.15
C ARG A 112 -1.43 -8.66 19.79
N THR A 113 -0.51 -8.58 20.74
CA THR A 113 -0.10 -7.31 21.36
C THR A 113 0.71 -6.46 20.41
N LEU A 114 1.65 -7.07 19.65
CA LEU A 114 2.50 -6.39 18.67
C LEU A 114 1.69 -5.89 17.47
N ILE A 115 0.80 -6.76 16.97
CA ILE A 115 -0.05 -6.51 15.80
C ILE A 115 -1.46 -6.13 16.26
N ALA A 116 -1.57 -5.31 17.32
CA ALA A 116 -2.88 -4.92 17.84
C ALA A 116 -3.81 -4.53 16.67
N PRO A 117 -5.07 -5.03 16.64
CA PRO A 117 -5.99 -4.77 15.52
C PRO A 117 -6.14 -3.30 15.19
N THR A 118 -5.97 -2.43 16.19
CA THR A 118 -5.98 -0.97 16.05
C THR A 118 -4.78 -0.47 15.23
N HIS A 119 -3.59 -1.01 15.42
CA HIS A 119 -2.39 -0.64 14.69
C HIS A 119 -2.43 -1.14 13.24
N LEU A 120 -2.84 -2.39 13.04
CA LEU A 120 -3.03 -2.94 11.71
C LEU A 120 -4.10 -2.16 10.93
N LYS A 121 -5.21 -1.81 11.59
CA LYS A 121 -6.29 -1.01 11.01
C LYS A 121 -5.81 0.39 10.63
N ALA A 122 -5.17 1.11 11.52
CA ALA A 122 -4.68 2.47 11.27
C ALA A 122 -3.65 2.50 10.14
N TRP A 123 -2.75 1.52 10.15
CA TRP A 123 -1.76 1.37 9.11
C TRP A 123 -2.40 1.06 7.74
N LEU A 124 -3.33 0.10 7.66
CA LEU A 124 -4.07 -0.21 6.43
C LEU A 124 -4.90 0.97 5.92
N GLN A 125 -5.47 1.79 6.80
CA GLN A 125 -6.17 3.01 6.41
C GLN A 125 -5.22 4.00 5.71
N THR A 126 -4.01 4.16 6.22
CA THR A 126 -2.99 5.01 5.59
C THR A 126 -2.58 4.48 4.23
N GLU A 127 -2.30 3.18 4.12
CA GLU A 127 -1.94 2.55 2.85
C GLU A 127 -3.09 2.58 1.83
N TYR A 128 -4.33 2.38 2.30
CA TYR A 128 -5.53 2.51 1.48
C TYR A 128 -5.66 3.93 0.91
N ALA A 129 -5.55 4.96 1.75
CA ALA A 129 -5.60 6.35 1.32
C ALA A 129 -4.47 6.68 0.31
N THR A 130 -3.28 6.16 0.56
CA THR A 130 -2.12 6.29 -0.35
C THR A 130 -2.40 5.63 -1.69
N ALA A 131 -2.97 4.41 -1.71
CA ALA A 131 -3.32 3.70 -2.94
C ALA A 131 -4.40 4.43 -3.74
N VAL A 132 -5.43 5.01 -3.08
CA VAL A 132 -6.43 5.87 -3.72
C VAL A 132 -5.78 7.06 -4.40
N ASN A 133 -4.89 7.76 -3.70
CA ASN A 133 -4.23 8.96 -4.24
C ASN A 133 -3.29 8.61 -5.39
N ARG A 134 -2.52 7.53 -5.29
CA ARG A 134 -1.65 7.03 -6.37
C ARG A 134 -2.45 6.70 -7.63
N ALA A 135 -3.58 6.02 -7.49
CA ALA A 135 -4.44 5.70 -8.62
C ALA A 135 -4.99 6.96 -9.30
N ARG A 136 -5.42 7.97 -8.51
CA ARG A 136 -5.87 9.26 -9.04
C ARG A 136 -4.76 10.00 -9.79
N GLN A 137 -3.57 10.06 -9.21
CA GLN A 137 -2.40 10.72 -9.82
C GLN A 137 -1.99 10.00 -11.11
N ALA A 138 -2.02 8.67 -11.13
CA ALA A 138 -1.69 7.90 -12.32
C ALA A 138 -2.65 8.19 -13.48
N VAL A 139 -3.98 8.27 -13.22
CA VAL A 139 -4.97 8.69 -14.23
C VAL A 139 -4.73 10.13 -14.69
N GLN A 140 -4.41 11.03 -13.75
CA GLN A 140 -4.12 12.41 -14.07
C GLN A 140 -2.87 12.53 -14.97
N TRP A 141 -1.85 11.75 -14.67
CA TRP A 141 -0.64 11.70 -15.49
C TRP A 141 -0.93 11.26 -16.94
N ARG A 142 -1.75 10.23 -17.11
CA ARG A 142 -2.20 9.78 -18.45
C ARG A 142 -2.92 10.89 -19.21
N ARG A 143 -3.71 11.70 -18.53
CA ARG A 143 -4.36 12.86 -19.16
C ARG A 143 -3.36 13.93 -19.59
N PHE A 144 -2.32 14.17 -18.79
CA PHE A 144 -1.25 15.09 -19.19
C PHE A 144 -0.54 14.59 -20.45
N GLU A 145 -0.20 13.30 -20.48
CA GLU A 145 0.41 12.66 -21.67
C GLU A 145 -0.49 12.76 -22.91
N ALA A 146 -1.80 12.54 -22.76
CA ALA A 146 -2.75 12.61 -23.85
C ALA A 146 -2.92 14.03 -24.41
N ASN A 147 -2.74 15.08 -23.60
CA ASN A 147 -2.87 16.48 -23.99
C ASN A 147 -1.52 17.18 -24.21
N ARG A 148 -0.43 16.44 -24.33
CA ARG A 148 0.93 17.00 -24.38
C ARG A 148 1.20 17.90 -25.60
N GLU A 149 0.46 17.74 -26.68
CA GLU A 149 0.59 18.59 -27.88
C GLU A 149 0.07 20.01 -27.61
N ASP A 150 -1.03 20.11 -26.86
CA ASP A 150 -1.64 21.40 -26.52
C ASP A 150 -1.03 22.00 -25.23
N LEU A 151 -0.66 21.15 -24.28
CA LEU A 151 -0.13 21.52 -22.96
C LEU A 151 1.19 20.78 -22.69
N PRO A 152 2.29 21.18 -23.37
CA PRO A 152 3.55 20.42 -23.33
C PRO A 152 4.32 20.56 -22.01
N CYS A 153 3.95 21.49 -21.14
CA CYS A 153 4.66 21.78 -19.91
C CYS A 153 3.83 21.46 -18.66
N LEU A 154 4.49 20.95 -17.63
CA LEU A 154 3.93 20.81 -16.30
C LEU A 154 4.64 21.76 -15.34
N LYS A 155 3.89 22.27 -14.37
CA LYS A 155 4.41 23.09 -13.27
C LYS A 155 4.31 22.33 -11.96
N TRP A 156 5.41 22.25 -11.21
CA TRP A 156 5.39 21.76 -9.84
C TRP A 156 4.77 22.83 -8.94
N ILE A 157 3.57 22.58 -8.43
CA ILE A 157 2.88 23.50 -7.52
C ILE A 157 3.27 23.24 -6.06
N GLU A 158 3.10 24.23 -5.23
CA GLU A 158 3.31 24.10 -3.78
C GLU A 158 2.38 23.04 -3.19
N SER A 159 2.90 22.28 -2.23
CA SER A 159 2.10 21.29 -1.52
C SER A 159 1.08 21.97 -0.62
N THR A 160 -0.16 21.48 -0.66
CA THR A 160 -1.23 21.89 0.28
C THR A 160 -1.19 21.05 1.57
N SER A 161 -0.21 20.18 1.76
CA SER A 161 -0.03 19.41 2.98
C SER A 161 0.35 20.31 4.15
N ILE A 162 -0.12 19.97 5.35
CA ILE A 162 0.26 20.65 6.60
C ILE A 162 1.76 20.44 6.88
N HIS A 163 2.30 19.30 6.48
CA HIS A 163 3.73 18.94 6.58
C HIS A 163 4.26 18.56 5.20
N PRO A 164 4.56 19.54 4.33
CA PRO A 164 5.20 19.24 3.04
C PRO A 164 6.63 18.74 3.28
N GLY A 165 7.03 17.72 2.50
CA GLY A 165 8.41 17.26 2.52
C GLY A 165 9.37 18.41 2.15
N GLU A 166 10.41 18.65 2.98
CA GLU A 166 11.35 19.76 2.74
C GLU A 166 12.14 19.56 1.46
N ASP A 167 12.45 18.33 1.13
CA ASP A 167 13.12 17.90 -0.11
C ASP A 167 12.36 18.26 -1.38
N HIS A 168 11.02 18.41 -1.31
CA HIS A 168 10.19 18.80 -2.44
C HIS A 168 10.07 20.33 -2.62
N ARG A 169 10.35 21.12 -1.60
CA ARG A 169 10.22 22.60 -1.66
C ARG A 169 11.13 23.24 -2.69
N VAL A 170 12.30 22.66 -2.91
CA VAL A 170 13.27 23.14 -3.90
C VAL A 170 12.75 23.08 -5.35
N PHE A 171 11.73 22.29 -5.60
CA PHE A 171 11.12 22.12 -6.92
C PHE A 171 9.87 23.00 -7.14
N TRP A 172 9.38 23.67 -6.11
CA TRP A 172 8.18 24.50 -6.23
C TRP A 172 8.35 25.57 -7.30
N ASN A 173 7.29 25.74 -8.09
CA ASN A 173 7.26 26.65 -9.23
C ASN A 173 8.17 26.28 -10.41
N THR A 174 8.85 25.14 -10.36
CA THR A 174 9.61 24.62 -11.50
C THR A 174 8.64 24.25 -12.64
N VAL A 175 8.93 24.72 -13.84
CA VAL A 175 8.19 24.39 -15.06
C VAL A 175 9.11 23.59 -15.98
N ARG A 176 8.65 22.44 -16.47
CA ARG A 176 9.39 21.55 -17.36
C ARG A 176 8.47 20.95 -18.41
N LEU A 177 9.04 20.55 -19.54
CA LEU A 177 8.33 19.74 -20.53
C LEU A 177 7.87 18.41 -19.89
N ILE A 178 6.74 17.87 -20.33
CA ILE A 178 6.22 16.61 -19.80
C ILE A 178 7.19 15.45 -20.01
N ASP A 179 7.97 15.46 -21.09
CA ASP A 179 8.96 14.43 -21.41
C ASP A 179 10.32 14.65 -20.71
N ASP A 180 10.46 15.71 -19.89
CA ASP A 180 11.72 15.99 -19.17
C ASP A 180 12.03 14.86 -18.19
N PRO A 181 13.27 14.31 -18.20
CA PRO A 181 13.73 13.30 -17.25
C PRO A 181 13.58 13.70 -15.78
N PHE A 182 13.40 14.99 -15.51
CA PHE A 182 13.07 15.50 -14.18
C PHE A 182 11.88 14.78 -13.56
N TRP A 183 10.80 14.58 -14.31
CA TRP A 183 9.57 13.93 -13.82
C TRP A 183 9.74 12.44 -13.49
N SER A 184 10.68 11.76 -14.15
CA SER A 184 10.98 10.36 -13.82
C SER A 184 11.80 10.22 -12.55
N LYS A 185 12.62 11.23 -12.22
CA LYS A 185 13.49 11.25 -11.04
C LYS A 185 12.81 11.80 -9.79
N HIS A 186 11.92 12.78 -9.99
CA HIS A 186 11.29 13.55 -8.92
C HIS A 186 9.76 13.47 -9.05
N ARG A 187 9.21 12.27 -8.96
CA ARG A 187 7.74 12.10 -9.02
C ARG A 187 7.10 12.72 -7.77
N PRO A 188 6.03 13.54 -7.94
CA PRO A 188 5.28 14.10 -6.84
C PRO A 188 4.51 13.05 -6.04
#